data_6a01e5be519e945d2c9aabc76c006a25
#
_entry.id   6a01e5be519e945d2c9aabc76c006a25
#
_cell.length_a   1.000
_cell.length_b   1.000
_cell.length_c   1.000
_cell.angle_alpha   90.00
_cell.angle_beta   90.00
_cell.angle_gamma   90.00
#
_symmetry.space_group_name_H-M   'P 1'
#
loop_
_entity.id
_entity.type
_entity.pdbx_description
1 polymer ?
#
loop_
_entity_poly.entity_id
_entity_poly.type
_entity_poly.pdbx_seq_one_letter_code
_entity_poly.pdbx_strand_id
1 'polypeptide(L)'
;MKRANATKEWVAAIGPDIRSLVKGTVVRAPAMEVWSAWTNKEGIDSWWGPPDARIELRIGGPFELLFLPDAPEGKQGSEGCRFLAYIPGEMVAFTWNATPDHPLRKEHTWVVLTFAKLDDETTAVRLVHTGFLDGPHWDTYMAYFDDAWDRVLTRLTQHWAI
;
A
#
# COMPACT_ATOMS: atom_id res chain seq x y z
N MET A 1 -30.64 15.15 10.16
CA MET A 1 -29.79 16.33 9.83
C MET A 1 -28.69 16.60 10.83
N LYS A 2 -28.98 16.62 12.14
CA LYS A 2 -27.96 16.89 13.18
C LYS A 2 -26.80 15.85 13.26
N ARG A 3 -27.04 14.57 12.87
CA ARG A 3 -26.02 13.52 12.92
C ARG A 3 -24.93 13.65 11.87
N ALA A 4 -25.23 14.16 10.65
CA ALA A 4 -24.24 14.33 9.59
C ALA A 4 -23.26 15.49 9.88
N ASN A 5 -23.72 16.57 10.53
CA ASN A 5 -22.88 17.69 10.90
C ASN A 5 -21.91 17.31 12.06
N ALA A 6 -22.42 16.57 13.06
CA ALA A 6 -21.60 16.10 14.17
C ALA A 6 -20.44 15.19 13.69
N THR A 7 -20.67 14.36 12.69
CA THR A 7 -19.62 13.49 12.12
C THR A 7 -18.53 14.29 11.41
N LYS A 8 -18.92 15.32 10.64
CA LYS A 8 -17.96 16.21 9.95
C LYS A 8 -17.12 17.03 10.95
N GLU A 9 -17.76 17.57 11.96
CA GLU A 9 -17.08 18.35 13.01
C GLU A 9 -16.10 17.46 13.82
N TRP A 10 -16.48 16.25 14.10
CA TRP A 10 -15.64 15.30 14.82
C TRP A 10 -14.40 14.91 14.01
N VAL A 11 -14.55 14.62 12.73
CA VAL A 11 -13.44 14.29 11.83
C VAL A 11 -12.49 15.47 11.67
N ALA A 12 -13.01 16.69 11.52
CA ALA A 12 -12.20 17.90 11.43
C ALA A 12 -11.42 18.19 12.71
N ALA A 13 -11.93 17.77 13.87
CA ALA A 13 -11.28 18.01 15.17
C ALA A 13 -10.09 17.09 15.47
N ILE A 14 -9.92 15.99 14.72
CA ILE A 14 -8.88 14.98 14.99
C ILE A 14 -7.62 15.11 14.14
N GLY A 15 -7.52 16.10 13.26
CA GLY A 15 -6.28 16.34 12.53
C GLY A 15 -6.46 17.12 11.22
N PRO A 16 -5.36 17.37 10.50
CA PRO A 16 -5.41 18.01 9.20
C PRO A 16 -6.15 17.17 8.18
N ASP A 17 -6.71 17.84 7.15
CA ASP A 17 -7.28 17.13 6.00
C ASP A 17 -6.21 16.29 5.31
N ILE A 18 -6.48 15.02 5.16
CA ILE A 18 -5.62 14.09 4.42
C ILE A 18 -6.32 13.65 3.14
N ARG A 19 -5.52 13.49 2.10
CA ARG A 19 -5.98 13.01 0.80
C ARG A 19 -5.61 11.55 0.63
N SER A 20 -6.36 10.85 -0.23
CA SER A 20 -6.16 9.41 -0.46
C SER A 20 -6.29 9.07 -1.93
N LEU A 21 -5.54 8.06 -2.35
CA LEU A 21 -5.73 7.34 -3.59
C LEU A 21 -6.50 6.07 -3.29
N VAL A 22 -7.52 5.77 -4.08
CA VAL A 22 -8.31 4.53 -3.96
C VAL A 22 -8.24 3.77 -5.27
N LYS A 23 -7.75 2.55 -5.22
CA LYS A 23 -7.60 1.66 -6.38
C LYS A 23 -8.26 0.32 -6.08
N GLY A 24 -8.63 -0.41 -7.12
CA GLY A 24 -9.21 -1.73 -6.95
C GLY A 24 -8.99 -2.61 -8.16
N THR A 25 -9.00 -3.91 -7.93
CA THR A 25 -8.96 -4.92 -8.99
C THR A 25 -9.59 -6.21 -8.49
N VAL A 26 -9.88 -7.11 -9.42
CA VAL A 26 -10.37 -8.46 -9.11
C VAL A 26 -9.30 -9.47 -9.52
N VAL A 27 -8.97 -10.37 -8.61
CA VAL A 27 -7.92 -11.37 -8.77
C VAL A 27 -8.55 -12.76 -8.75
N ARG A 28 -8.14 -13.64 -9.67
CA ARG A 28 -8.62 -15.02 -9.78
C ARG A 28 -7.87 -15.97 -8.87
N ALA A 29 -7.96 -15.72 -7.58
CA ALA A 29 -7.38 -16.57 -6.54
C ALA A 29 -8.15 -16.40 -5.23
N PRO A 30 -8.06 -17.39 -4.30
CA PRO A 30 -8.66 -17.28 -2.97
C PRO A 30 -8.07 -16.12 -2.17
N ALA A 31 -8.89 -15.49 -1.33
CA ALA A 31 -8.49 -14.32 -0.55
C ALA A 31 -7.23 -14.54 0.30
N MET A 32 -7.10 -15.69 0.94
CA MET A 32 -5.92 -16.01 1.76
C MET A 32 -4.65 -16.08 0.91
N GLU A 33 -4.74 -16.63 -0.30
CA GLU A 33 -3.62 -16.73 -1.23
C GLU A 33 -3.17 -15.35 -1.73
N VAL A 34 -4.13 -14.49 -2.10
CA VAL A 34 -3.83 -13.12 -2.54
C VAL A 34 -3.24 -12.31 -1.39
N TRP A 35 -3.81 -12.41 -0.19
CA TRP A 35 -3.29 -11.77 1.00
C TRP A 35 -1.86 -12.22 1.32
N SER A 36 -1.59 -13.52 1.24
CA SER A 36 -0.24 -14.08 1.48
C SER A 36 0.78 -13.53 0.48
N ALA A 37 0.37 -13.27 -0.76
CA ALA A 37 1.25 -12.70 -1.79
C ALA A 37 1.74 -11.28 -1.48
N TRP A 38 1.14 -10.60 -0.52
CA TRP A 38 1.55 -9.25 -0.06
C TRP A 38 2.32 -9.27 1.26
N THR A 39 2.31 -10.37 2.01
CA THR A 39 2.69 -10.36 3.42
C THR A 39 3.97 -11.12 3.75
N ASN A 40 4.64 -11.68 2.76
CA ASN A 40 5.94 -12.34 2.95
C ASN A 40 6.81 -12.17 1.70
N LYS A 41 8.11 -12.42 1.86
CA LYS A 41 9.09 -12.22 0.78
C LYS A 41 8.81 -13.12 -0.42
N GLU A 42 8.54 -14.40 -0.18
CA GLU A 42 8.24 -15.35 -1.25
C GLU A 42 7.01 -14.91 -2.05
N GLY A 43 5.96 -14.46 -1.36
CA GLY A 43 4.75 -13.94 -1.98
C GLY A 43 5.03 -12.72 -2.84
N ILE A 44 5.71 -11.72 -2.32
CA ILE A 44 6.09 -10.50 -3.06
C ILE A 44 6.97 -10.83 -4.27
N ASP A 45 7.94 -11.71 -4.10
CA ASP A 45 8.84 -12.12 -5.19
C ASP A 45 8.08 -12.80 -6.34
N SER A 46 6.98 -13.48 -6.04
CA SER A 46 6.23 -14.25 -7.03
C SER A 46 5.54 -13.40 -8.11
N TRP A 47 5.15 -12.18 -7.78
CA TRP A 47 4.39 -11.33 -8.72
C TRP A 47 4.95 -9.92 -8.90
N TRP A 48 5.42 -9.27 -7.84
CA TRP A 48 6.00 -7.93 -7.91
C TRP A 48 7.47 -7.98 -8.32
N GLY A 49 8.24 -8.85 -7.68
CA GLY A 49 9.59 -9.21 -8.09
C GLY A 49 10.65 -8.14 -7.92
N PRO A 50 10.69 -7.38 -6.80
CA PRO A 50 11.83 -6.52 -6.55
C PRO A 50 13.11 -7.37 -6.44
N PRO A 51 14.29 -6.85 -6.83
CA PRO A 51 15.56 -7.59 -6.74
C PRO A 51 15.89 -8.09 -5.33
N ASP A 52 15.44 -7.39 -4.30
CA ASP A 52 15.55 -7.82 -2.90
C ASP A 52 14.40 -7.25 -2.08
N ALA A 53 14.12 -7.88 -0.94
CA ALA A 53 13.08 -7.46 -0.02
C ALA A 53 13.38 -7.95 1.40
N ARG A 54 12.97 -7.15 2.38
CA ARG A 54 12.98 -7.51 3.79
C ARG A 54 11.57 -7.39 4.34
N ILE A 55 10.94 -8.54 4.58
CA ILE A 55 9.53 -8.60 4.99
C ILE A 55 9.41 -9.55 6.17
N GLU A 56 8.97 -9.03 7.31
CA GLU A 56 8.65 -9.81 8.49
C GLU A 56 7.25 -9.43 8.96
N LEU A 57 6.30 -10.35 8.84
CA LEU A 57 4.91 -10.11 9.19
C LEU A 57 4.72 -10.12 10.71
N ARG A 58 4.83 -8.95 11.28
CA ARG A 58 4.52 -8.63 12.68
C ARG A 58 4.26 -7.14 12.80
N ILE A 59 3.57 -6.70 13.83
CA ILE A 59 3.36 -5.27 14.05
C ILE A 59 4.73 -4.58 14.22
N GLY A 60 4.96 -3.54 13.42
CA GLY A 60 6.25 -2.84 13.39
C GLY A 60 7.36 -3.57 12.64
N GLY A 61 7.10 -4.75 12.08
CA GLY A 61 8.06 -5.49 11.28
C GLY A 61 8.36 -4.81 9.95
N PRO A 62 9.53 -5.07 9.35
CA PRO A 62 9.91 -4.45 8.09
C PRO A 62 9.01 -4.87 6.94
N PHE A 63 8.66 -3.90 6.11
CA PHE A 63 8.07 -4.09 4.79
C PHE A 63 8.90 -3.28 3.79
N GLU A 64 10.06 -3.81 3.45
CA GLU A 64 11.06 -3.10 2.64
C GLU A 64 11.26 -3.81 1.31
N LEU A 65 10.81 -3.17 0.23
CA LEU A 65 11.02 -3.61 -1.14
C LEU A 65 12.18 -2.81 -1.73
N LEU A 66 13.26 -3.50 -2.08
CA LEU A 66 14.49 -2.88 -2.55
C LEU A 66 14.56 -2.98 -4.08
N PHE A 67 14.03 -1.96 -4.75
CA PHE A 67 13.95 -1.89 -6.21
C PHE A 67 15.29 -1.55 -6.87
N LEU A 68 16.14 -0.82 -6.15
CA LEU A 68 17.43 -0.30 -6.61
C LEU A 68 18.55 -0.73 -5.64
N PRO A 69 18.90 -2.03 -5.58
CA PRO A 69 19.83 -2.53 -4.56
C PRO A 69 21.25 -1.96 -4.69
N ASP A 70 21.61 -1.45 -5.86
CA ASP A 70 22.93 -0.82 -6.08
C ASP A 70 22.94 0.68 -5.75
N ALA A 71 21.79 1.26 -5.43
CA ALA A 71 21.69 2.65 -4.99
C ALA A 71 22.20 2.79 -3.54
N PRO A 72 22.58 4.01 -3.13
CA PRO A 72 22.99 4.26 -1.74
C PRO A 72 21.92 3.84 -0.74
N GLU A 73 22.38 3.43 0.45
CA GLU A 73 21.48 3.12 1.56
C GLU A 73 20.50 4.28 1.80
N GLY A 74 19.23 3.95 2.00
CA GLY A 74 18.13 4.91 2.13
C GLY A 74 17.50 5.35 0.81
N LYS A 75 18.08 4.96 -0.34
CA LYS A 75 17.59 5.31 -1.69
C LYS A 75 17.26 4.09 -2.55
N GLN A 76 17.10 2.94 -1.94
CA GLN A 76 16.94 1.67 -2.65
C GLN A 76 15.48 1.29 -2.93
N GLY A 77 14.54 1.84 -2.17
CA GLY A 77 13.12 1.50 -2.29
C GLY A 77 12.31 1.92 -1.08
N SER A 78 11.57 1.01 -0.49
CA SER A 78 10.72 1.30 0.67
C SER A 78 11.42 1.06 2.02
N GLU A 79 12.66 1.44 2.12
CA GLU A 79 13.44 1.33 3.35
C GLU A 79 12.79 2.10 4.50
N GLY A 80 12.73 1.48 5.68
CA GLY A 80 12.10 2.04 6.86
C GLY A 80 10.58 1.84 6.91
N CYS A 81 9.97 1.29 5.88
CA CYS A 81 8.53 0.99 5.90
C CYS A 81 8.24 -0.22 6.78
N ARG A 82 7.10 -0.18 7.47
CA ARG A 82 6.74 -1.13 8.53
C ARG A 82 5.29 -1.57 8.41
N PHE A 83 5.01 -2.80 8.81
CA PHE A 83 3.63 -3.23 9.01
C PHE A 83 2.98 -2.47 10.16
N LEU A 84 1.75 -2.02 9.95
CA LEU A 84 0.94 -1.31 10.96
C LEU A 84 -0.12 -2.20 11.58
N ALA A 85 -0.79 -3.00 10.76
CA ALA A 85 -1.86 -3.88 11.19
C ALA A 85 -2.13 -4.93 10.12
N TYR A 86 -2.70 -6.06 10.52
CA TYR A 86 -3.16 -7.08 9.58
C TYR A 86 -4.22 -7.97 10.19
N ILE A 87 -5.09 -8.48 9.33
CA ILE A 87 -6.06 -9.53 9.64
C ILE A 87 -5.87 -10.61 8.57
N PRO A 88 -5.42 -11.82 8.93
CA PRO A 88 -5.10 -12.87 7.94
C PRO A 88 -6.23 -13.08 6.92
N GLY A 89 -5.89 -12.99 5.65
CA GLY A 89 -6.82 -13.18 4.54
C GLY A 89 -7.78 -12.02 4.27
N GLU A 90 -7.80 -10.98 5.10
CA GLU A 90 -8.78 -9.90 5.01
C GLU A 90 -8.16 -8.51 4.82
N MET A 91 -7.04 -8.22 5.49
CA MET A 91 -6.48 -6.87 5.49
C MET A 91 -4.98 -6.90 5.80
N VAL A 92 -4.24 -5.94 5.23
CA VAL A 92 -2.89 -5.58 5.65
C VAL A 92 -2.68 -4.09 5.44
N ALA A 93 -2.00 -3.47 6.40
CA ALA A 93 -1.62 -2.06 6.33
C ALA A 93 -0.13 -1.91 6.64
N PHE A 94 0.53 -1.04 5.90
CA PHE A 94 1.95 -0.75 6.07
C PHE A 94 2.25 0.70 5.72
N THR A 95 3.33 1.25 6.29
CA THR A 95 3.80 2.58 5.90
C THR A 95 4.44 2.54 4.51
N TRP A 96 4.43 3.67 3.84
CA TRP A 96 5.03 3.83 2.52
C TRP A 96 5.79 5.14 2.44
N ASN A 97 6.74 5.24 1.52
CA ASN A 97 7.55 6.44 1.35
C ASN A 97 7.55 6.92 -0.10
N ALA A 98 7.98 8.16 -0.29
CA ALA A 98 8.15 8.75 -1.62
C ALA A 98 9.36 8.15 -2.33
N THR A 99 9.51 8.46 -3.62
CA THR A 99 10.68 8.06 -4.42
C THR A 99 11.98 8.60 -3.80
N PRO A 100 13.15 7.98 -4.08
CA PRO A 100 14.39 8.24 -3.35
C PRO A 100 14.84 9.70 -3.25
N ASP A 101 14.64 10.49 -4.30
CA ASP A 101 15.10 11.88 -4.33
C ASP A 101 13.98 12.91 -4.11
N HIS A 102 12.79 12.45 -3.76
CA HIS A 102 11.65 13.34 -3.52
C HIS A 102 11.85 14.13 -2.22
N PRO A 103 11.47 15.44 -2.19
CA PRO A 103 11.61 16.26 -0.98
C PRO A 103 10.92 15.72 0.27
N LEU A 104 9.84 14.93 0.10
CA LEU A 104 9.09 14.31 1.19
C LEU A 104 9.50 12.86 1.46
N ARG A 105 10.70 12.45 1.06
CA ARG A 105 11.19 11.06 1.23
C ARG A 105 11.07 10.56 2.67
N LYS A 106 11.25 11.45 3.66
CA LYS A 106 11.20 11.10 5.09
C LYS A 106 9.80 11.17 5.69
N GLU A 107 8.83 11.68 4.93
CA GLU A 107 7.44 11.79 5.37
C GLU A 107 6.67 10.55 4.94
N HIS A 108 6.46 9.62 5.88
CA HIS A 108 5.75 8.40 5.57
C HIS A 108 4.24 8.65 5.42
N THR A 109 3.70 8.05 4.39
CA THR A 109 2.27 7.82 4.20
C THR A 109 1.99 6.36 4.54
N TRP A 110 0.78 5.87 4.33
CA TRP A 110 0.49 4.45 4.56
C TRP A 110 -0.51 3.91 3.56
N VAL A 111 -0.47 2.61 3.40
CA VAL A 111 -1.30 1.86 2.47
C VAL A 111 -2.12 0.86 3.25
N VAL A 112 -3.40 0.76 2.91
CA VAL A 112 -4.32 -0.23 3.46
C VAL A 112 -4.87 -1.06 2.31
N LEU A 113 -4.64 -2.38 2.37
CA LEU A 113 -5.19 -3.35 1.44
C LEU A 113 -6.28 -4.14 2.13
N THR A 114 -7.42 -4.28 1.47
CA THR A 114 -8.50 -5.16 1.89
C THR A 114 -8.77 -6.20 0.80
N PHE A 115 -9.11 -7.40 1.25
CA PHE A 115 -9.29 -8.58 0.39
C PHE A 115 -10.69 -9.14 0.64
N ALA A 116 -11.63 -8.81 -0.26
CA ALA A 116 -13.01 -9.24 -0.13
C ALA A 116 -13.24 -10.49 -0.98
N LYS A 117 -13.61 -11.58 -0.34
CA LYS A 117 -13.97 -12.82 -1.02
C LYS A 117 -15.25 -12.60 -1.85
N LEU A 118 -15.14 -12.77 -3.16
CA LEU A 118 -16.30 -12.77 -4.06
C LEU A 118 -16.89 -14.19 -4.21
N ASP A 119 -16.00 -15.17 -4.34
CA ASP A 119 -16.29 -16.60 -4.28
C ASP A 119 -15.03 -17.35 -3.81
N ASP A 120 -15.03 -18.68 -3.86
CA ASP A 120 -13.90 -19.48 -3.37
C ASP A 120 -12.61 -19.30 -4.17
N GLU A 121 -12.68 -18.76 -5.39
CA GLU A 121 -11.55 -18.62 -6.31
C GLU A 121 -11.33 -17.19 -6.80
N THR A 122 -12.08 -16.21 -6.27
CA THR A 122 -12.05 -14.83 -6.75
C THR A 122 -12.09 -13.86 -5.60
N THR A 123 -11.19 -12.88 -5.63
CA THR A 123 -11.03 -11.88 -4.58
C THR A 123 -11.05 -10.47 -5.16
N ALA A 124 -11.84 -9.58 -4.56
CA ALA A 124 -11.75 -8.15 -4.83
C ALA A 124 -10.67 -7.55 -3.92
N VAL A 125 -9.66 -6.93 -4.52
CA VAL A 125 -8.58 -6.24 -3.82
C VAL A 125 -8.83 -4.74 -3.89
N ARG A 126 -8.86 -4.08 -2.74
CA ARG A 126 -8.97 -2.63 -2.64
C ARG A 126 -7.70 -2.10 -1.96
N LEU A 127 -7.07 -1.14 -2.61
CA LEU A 127 -5.88 -0.45 -2.11
C LEU A 127 -6.24 1.01 -1.82
N VAL A 128 -5.96 1.45 -0.60
CA VAL A 128 -6.05 2.86 -0.23
C VAL A 128 -4.66 3.33 0.19
N HIS A 129 -4.10 4.28 -0.56
CA HIS A 129 -2.87 4.96 -0.18
C HIS A 129 -3.26 6.33 0.36
N THR A 130 -3.00 6.58 1.61
CA THR A 130 -3.50 7.74 2.34
C THR A 130 -2.39 8.40 3.16
N GLY A 131 -2.70 9.59 3.71
CA GLY A 131 -1.75 10.37 4.50
C GLY A 131 -1.10 11.51 3.71
N PHE A 132 -1.55 11.79 2.49
CA PHE A 132 -1.07 12.93 1.70
C PHE A 132 -1.66 14.23 2.26
N LEU A 133 -0.80 15.16 2.59
CA LEU A 133 -1.22 16.51 3.01
C LEU A 133 -1.33 17.44 1.80
N ASP A 134 -1.60 18.72 2.03
CA ASP A 134 -1.68 19.72 0.97
C ASP A 134 -0.33 20.35 0.66
N GLY A 135 -0.15 20.74 -0.59
CA GLY A 135 1.03 21.44 -1.06
C GLY A 135 1.65 20.83 -2.32
N PRO A 136 2.51 21.58 -3.02
CA PRO A 136 3.09 21.14 -4.30
C PRO A 136 3.89 19.86 -4.21
N HIS A 137 4.63 19.64 -3.14
CA HIS A 137 5.40 18.43 -2.95
C HIS A 137 4.48 17.23 -2.67
N TRP A 138 3.40 17.43 -1.93
CA TRP A 138 2.38 16.39 -1.71
C TRP A 138 1.64 16.06 -3.00
N ASP A 139 1.36 17.06 -3.83
CA ASP A 139 0.72 16.85 -5.13
C ASP A 139 1.56 15.97 -6.05
N THR A 140 2.86 16.19 -6.13
CA THR A 140 3.76 15.37 -6.96
C THR A 140 3.95 13.95 -6.39
N TYR A 141 4.01 13.82 -5.08
CA TYR A 141 4.06 12.54 -4.39
C TYR A 141 2.80 11.70 -4.72
N MET A 142 1.65 12.31 -4.56
CA MET A 142 0.37 11.67 -4.84
C MET A 142 0.23 11.29 -6.32
N ALA A 143 0.58 12.19 -7.23
CA ALA A 143 0.51 11.96 -8.68
C ALA A 143 1.38 10.77 -9.13
N TYR A 144 2.58 10.63 -8.57
CA TYR A 144 3.46 9.51 -8.88
C TYR A 144 2.80 8.16 -8.54
N PHE A 145 2.21 8.05 -7.35
CA PHE A 145 1.59 6.81 -6.90
C PHE A 145 0.21 6.56 -7.50
N ASP A 146 -0.48 7.61 -7.93
CA ASP A 146 -1.72 7.43 -8.71
C ASP A 146 -1.47 6.57 -9.95
N ASP A 147 -0.36 6.80 -10.61
CA ASP A 147 0.06 6.06 -11.79
C ASP A 147 0.74 4.72 -11.44
N ALA A 148 1.61 4.73 -10.44
CA ALA A 148 2.38 3.55 -10.04
C ALA A 148 1.50 2.41 -9.53
N TRP A 149 0.49 2.69 -8.72
CA TRP A 149 -0.40 1.65 -8.19
C TRP A 149 -1.23 0.98 -9.28
N ASP A 150 -1.60 1.70 -10.33
CA ASP A 150 -2.28 1.09 -11.47
C ASP A 150 -1.40 0.02 -12.13
N ARG A 151 -0.10 0.29 -12.30
CA ARG A 151 0.86 -0.68 -12.82
C ARG A 151 1.07 -1.87 -11.88
N VAL A 152 1.15 -1.60 -10.59
CA VAL A 152 1.34 -2.65 -9.57
C VAL A 152 0.15 -3.60 -9.53
N LEU A 153 -1.07 -3.06 -9.49
CA LEU A 153 -2.28 -3.90 -9.46
C LEU A 153 -2.50 -4.66 -10.77
N THR A 154 -2.07 -4.10 -11.90
CA THR A 154 -2.06 -4.82 -13.18
C THR A 154 -1.15 -6.05 -13.11
N ARG A 155 0.05 -5.92 -12.55
CA ARG A 155 0.96 -7.06 -12.34
C ARG A 155 0.35 -8.13 -11.43
N LEU A 156 -0.28 -7.71 -10.35
CA LEU A 156 -0.98 -8.62 -9.44
C LEU A 156 -2.06 -9.42 -10.17
N THR A 157 -2.91 -8.74 -10.93
CA THR A 157 -3.98 -9.37 -11.69
C THR A 157 -3.43 -10.35 -12.73
N GLN A 158 -2.37 -9.96 -13.43
CA GLN A 158 -1.74 -10.81 -14.46
C GLN A 158 -1.12 -12.08 -13.88
N HIS A 159 -0.65 -12.06 -12.65
CA HIS A 159 -0.04 -13.22 -12.00
C HIS A 159 -0.98 -14.43 -11.93
N TRP A 160 -2.28 -14.19 -11.70
CA TRP A 160 -3.32 -15.23 -11.68
C TRP A 160 -4.22 -15.23 -12.91
N ALA A 161 -3.86 -14.48 -13.95
CA ALA A 161 -4.60 -14.54 -15.20
C ALA A 161 -4.33 -15.87 -15.92
N ILE A 162 -5.40 -16.43 -16.50
CA ILE A 162 -5.31 -17.68 -17.27
C ILE A 162 -5.31 -17.36 -18.76
#